data_7e1fef0f5ffa771fa686c3980fd029ee
#
_entry.id   7e1fef0f5ffa771fa686c3980fd029ee
#
_cell.length_a   1.000
_cell.length_b   1.000
_cell.length_c   1.000
_cell.angle_alpha   90.00
_cell.angle_beta   90.00
_cell.angle_gamma   90.00
#
_symmetry.space_group_name_H-M   'P 1'
#
loop_
_entity.id
_entity.type
_entity.pdbx_description
1 polymer ?
#
loop_
_entity_poly.entity_id
_entity_poly.type
_entity_poly.pdbx_seq_one_letter_code
_entity_poly.pdbx_strand_id
1 'polypeptide(L)'
;MIRLATAPVSWGIWEMTIERADLIPPETYLETIASMGYTATETGPPGYLAASATEAAERAARVGIELVATFLPLRLDDEDGFQEDLGALDRTVEVLEASGGGIVLLADMETPERARAAGSEERRRATGWEGDTVDRAAERLQRATDVVRGRGLDVALHPHAATHVESEAETDRMLERTDIGLCVDTGHMIVGGADPVAFARRHAERLRHVHLKDVDGELLARLSSGEVDMDEAWPLGIFCEFGAGVVPIAEFLALPEVRSLDGYCVIEQDRVAVTVDDMPVVRASDERNRSRVQEWLG
;
A
#
# COMPACT_ATOMS: atom_id res chain seq x y z
N MET A 1 1.17 1.83 -21.68
CA MET A 1 0.59 3.08 -21.09
C MET A 1 0.27 2.76 -19.65
N ILE A 2 0.67 3.60 -18.69
CA ILE A 2 0.39 3.40 -17.27
C ILE A 2 -1.12 3.26 -17.06
N ARG A 3 -1.53 2.22 -16.35
CA ARG A 3 -2.91 2.02 -15.91
C ARG A 3 -3.07 2.61 -14.50
N LEU A 4 -4.12 3.38 -14.27
CA LEU A 4 -4.39 4.00 -12.97
C LEU A 4 -5.47 3.24 -12.23
N ALA A 5 -5.26 3.04 -10.94
CA ALA A 5 -6.23 2.52 -10.00
C ALA A 5 -6.31 3.43 -8.76
N THR A 6 -7.24 3.15 -7.86
CA THR A 6 -7.33 3.74 -6.52
C THR A 6 -7.40 2.64 -5.46
N ALA A 7 -7.40 3.01 -4.19
CA ALA A 7 -7.50 2.04 -3.09
C ALA A 7 -8.50 2.52 -2.02
N PRO A 8 -9.19 1.59 -1.34
CA PRO A 8 -10.14 1.90 -0.28
C PRO A 8 -9.54 2.70 0.88
N VAL A 9 -8.24 2.57 1.17
CA VAL A 9 -7.57 3.34 2.23
C VAL A 9 -7.63 4.85 2.00
N SER A 10 -7.67 5.31 0.75
CA SER A 10 -7.89 6.73 0.39
C SER A 10 -9.27 7.24 0.83
N TRP A 11 -10.19 6.33 1.08
CA TRP A 11 -11.56 6.57 1.54
C TRP A 11 -11.76 6.19 3.00
N GLY A 12 -10.68 6.03 3.76
CA GLY A 12 -10.70 5.67 5.19
C GLY A 12 -11.18 4.25 5.46
N ILE A 13 -11.04 3.36 4.49
CA ILE A 13 -11.46 1.96 4.56
C ILE A 13 -10.23 1.09 4.66
N TRP A 14 -9.97 0.56 5.86
CA TRP A 14 -8.83 -0.29 6.20
C TRP A 14 -9.19 -1.19 7.39
N GLU A 15 -8.30 -2.08 7.81
CA GLU A 15 -8.58 -3.17 8.75
C GLU A 15 -9.26 -2.71 10.05
N MET A 16 -8.81 -1.58 10.62
CA MET A 16 -9.36 -1.07 11.89
C MET A 16 -10.71 -0.34 11.75
N THR A 17 -11.13 -0.06 10.52
CA THR A 17 -12.39 0.66 10.26
C THR A 17 -13.53 -0.23 9.81
N ILE A 18 -13.26 -1.50 9.44
CA ILE A 18 -14.22 -2.40 8.82
C ILE A 18 -15.48 -2.67 9.68
N GLU A 19 -15.34 -2.61 11.01
CA GLU A 19 -16.46 -2.83 11.94
C GLU A 19 -17.23 -1.55 12.29
N ARG A 20 -16.86 -0.41 11.73
CA ARG A 20 -17.54 0.86 12.00
C ARG A 20 -18.91 0.88 11.35
N ALA A 21 -19.93 1.33 12.12
CA ALA A 21 -21.30 1.46 11.61
C ALA A 21 -21.49 2.60 10.60
N ASP A 22 -20.56 3.57 10.56
CA ASP A 22 -20.57 4.73 9.67
C ASP A 22 -19.58 4.62 8.51
N LEU A 23 -19.04 3.41 8.28
CA LEU A 23 -18.16 3.12 7.16
C LEU A 23 -18.91 3.31 5.83
N ILE A 24 -18.19 3.81 4.82
CA ILE A 24 -18.74 3.93 3.47
C ILE A 24 -19.13 2.53 2.96
N PRO A 25 -20.39 2.30 2.56
CA PRO A 25 -20.81 1.00 2.03
C PRO A 25 -20.05 0.61 0.75
N PRO A 26 -19.72 -0.66 0.53
CA PRO A 26 -18.93 -1.10 -0.63
C PRO A 26 -19.57 -0.74 -1.97
N GLU A 27 -20.88 -0.82 -2.11
CA GLU A 27 -21.57 -0.37 -3.32
C GLU A 27 -21.37 1.13 -3.58
N THR A 28 -21.52 1.95 -2.53
CA THR A 28 -21.34 3.40 -2.61
C THR A 28 -19.91 3.76 -2.99
N TYR A 29 -18.91 3.07 -2.42
CA TYR A 29 -17.51 3.23 -2.80
C TYR A 29 -17.29 2.92 -4.29
N LEU A 30 -17.67 1.72 -4.72
CA LEU A 30 -17.45 1.26 -6.09
C LEU A 30 -18.17 2.12 -7.14
N GLU A 31 -19.44 2.49 -6.90
CA GLU A 31 -20.19 3.39 -7.78
C GLU A 31 -19.54 4.78 -7.85
N THR A 32 -19.03 5.26 -6.72
CA THR A 32 -18.37 6.58 -6.67
C THR A 32 -17.11 6.57 -7.52
N ILE A 33 -16.18 5.64 -7.30
CA ILE A 33 -14.93 5.58 -8.06
C ILE A 33 -15.16 5.32 -9.55
N ALA A 34 -16.15 4.47 -9.91
CA ALA A 34 -16.55 4.27 -11.29
C ALA A 34 -17.06 5.58 -11.95
N SER A 35 -17.88 6.36 -11.22
CA SER A 35 -18.37 7.68 -11.70
C SER A 35 -17.26 8.70 -11.89
N MET A 36 -16.14 8.55 -11.18
CA MET A 36 -14.93 9.38 -11.33
C MET A 36 -14.04 8.93 -12.50
N GLY A 37 -14.40 7.82 -13.16
CA GLY A 37 -13.69 7.27 -14.31
C GLY A 37 -12.51 6.40 -13.96
N TYR A 38 -12.46 5.85 -12.74
CA TYR A 38 -11.60 4.70 -12.45
C TYR A 38 -12.19 3.42 -13.08
N THR A 39 -11.33 2.54 -13.51
CA THR A 39 -11.68 1.22 -14.03
C THR A 39 -11.09 0.09 -13.19
N ALA A 40 -10.31 0.44 -12.17
CA ALA A 40 -9.65 -0.52 -11.29
C ALA A 40 -9.50 0.02 -9.86
N THR A 41 -9.52 -0.88 -8.89
CA THR A 41 -9.23 -0.60 -7.48
C THR A 41 -8.55 -1.78 -6.81
N GLU A 42 -7.89 -1.54 -5.68
CA GLU A 42 -7.53 -2.60 -4.75
C GLU A 42 -8.75 -3.09 -3.97
N THR A 43 -8.65 -4.27 -3.34
CA THR A 43 -9.79 -4.89 -2.65
C THR A 43 -10.14 -4.20 -1.33
N GLY A 44 -9.16 -3.52 -0.70
CA GLY A 44 -9.25 -3.11 0.70
C GLY A 44 -9.22 -4.30 1.66
N PRO A 45 -9.61 -4.09 2.93
CA PRO A 45 -9.51 -5.10 3.96
C PRO A 45 -10.42 -6.29 3.68
N PRO A 46 -10.02 -7.51 4.09
CA PRO A 46 -10.82 -8.73 3.90
C PRO A 46 -12.25 -8.58 4.45
N GLY A 47 -13.23 -8.92 3.63
CA GLY A 47 -14.66 -8.84 3.99
C GLY A 47 -15.32 -7.49 3.72
N TYR A 48 -14.58 -6.44 3.36
CA TYR A 48 -15.18 -5.14 3.03
C TYR A 48 -16.09 -5.21 1.81
N LEU A 49 -15.60 -5.69 0.68
CA LEU A 49 -16.39 -5.70 -0.55
C LEU A 49 -17.56 -6.69 -0.48
N ALA A 50 -17.36 -7.84 0.12
CA ALA A 50 -18.40 -8.84 0.41
C ALA A 50 -17.87 -9.92 1.36
N ALA A 51 -18.79 -10.74 1.89
CA ALA A 51 -18.44 -11.88 2.74
C ALA A 51 -17.81 -13.05 1.96
N SER A 52 -18.04 -13.14 0.64
CA SER A 52 -17.44 -14.16 -0.22
C SER A 52 -16.64 -13.53 -1.37
N ALA A 53 -15.60 -14.22 -1.80
CA ALA A 53 -14.75 -13.83 -2.91
C ALA A 53 -15.52 -13.63 -4.22
N THR A 54 -16.41 -14.56 -4.55
CA THR A 54 -17.25 -14.49 -5.77
C THR A 54 -18.15 -13.25 -5.73
N GLU A 55 -18.80 -12.98 -4.61
CA GLU A 55 -19.69 -11.84 -4.47
C GLU A 55 -18.90 -10.51 -4.56
N ALA A 56 -17.70 -10.44 -3.98
CA ALA A 56 -16.82 -9.26 -4.10
C ALA A 56 -16.46 -8.98 -5.57
N ALA A 57 -16.01 -10.00 -6.30
CA ALA A 57 -15.69 -9.91 -7.72
C ALA A 57 -16.90 -9.50 -8.58
N GLU A 58 -18.07 -10.12 -8.37
CA GLU A 58 -19.30 -9.78 -9.08
C GLU A 58 -19.77 -8.34 -8.78
N ARG A 59 -19.61 -7.89 -7.54
CA ARG A 59 -20.00 -6.54 -7.10
C ARG A 59 -19.17 -5.49 -7.84
N ALA A 60 -17.85 -5.66 -7.89
CA ALA A 60 -16.97 -4.77 -8.63
C ALA A 60 -17.25 -4.80 -10.14
N ALA A 61 -17.40 -5.99 -10.72
CA ALA A 61 -17.67 -6.17 -12.14
C ALA A 61 -19.00 -5.52 -12.59
N ARG A 62 -20.04 -5.50 -11.75
CA ARG A 62 -21.33 -4.85 -12.06
C ARG A 62 -21.21 -3.37 -12.39
N VAL A 63 -20.23 -2.68 -11.83
CA VAL A 63 -19.96 -1.26 -12.08
C VAL A 63 -18.75 -1.02 -12.99
N GLY A 64 -18.20 -2.11 -13.57
CA GLY A 64 -17.07 -2.04 -14.50
C GLY A 64 -15.72 -1.76 -13.82
N ILE A 65 -15.58 -2.11 -12.55
CA ILE A 65 -14.34 -2.00 -11.78
C ILE A 65 -13.65 -3.36 -11.72
N GLU A 66 -12.36 -3.38 -12.07
CA GLU A 66 -11.45 -4.52 -11.91
C GLU A 66 -10.79 -4.48 -10.53
N LEU A 67 -10.73 -5.63 -9.84
CA LEU A 67 -9.97 -5.76 -8.59
C LEU A 67 -8.55 -6.22 -8.95
N VAL A 68 -7.55 -5.39 -8.71
CA VAL A 68 -6.21 -5.57 -9.28
C VAL A 68 -5.13 -5.91 -8.27
N ALA A 69 -5.34 -5.56 -7.00
CA ALA A 69 -4.41 -5.90 -5.94
C ALA A 69 -5.13 -6.05 -4.60
N THR A 70 -4.44 -6.69 -3.67
CA THR A 70 -4.84 -6.79 -2.26
C THR A 70 -3.62 -6.63 -1.38
N PHE A 71 -3.79 -5.94 -0.26
CA PHE A 71 -2.74 -5.74 0.76
C PHE A 71 -2.94 -6.71 1.92
N LEU A 72 -1.84 -7.28 2.43
CA LEU A 72 -1.85 -8.12 3.62
C LEU A 72 -0.57 -7.89 4.45
N PRO A 73 -0.68 -7.38 5.68
CA PRO A 73 0.43 -7.33 6.61
C PRO A 73 0.67 -8.71 7.24
N LEU A 74 1.94 -9.05 7.48
CA LEU A 74 2.40 -10.32 8.03
C LEU A 74 3.26 -10.09 9.27
N ARG A 75 3.08 -10.89 10.31
CA ARG A 75 3.96 -10.92 11.50
C ARG A 75 5.23 -11.71 11.19
N LEU A 76 6.17 -11.04 10.49
CA LEU A 76 7.37 -11.71 9.98
C LEU A 76 8.38 -12.13 11.08
N ASP A 77 8.30 -11.57 12.27
CA ASP A 77 9.18 -11.91 13.40
C ASP A 77 8.55 -12.91 14.39
N ASP A 78 7.26 -13.20 14.28
CA ASP A 78 6.51 -14.14 15.13
C ASP A 78 6.01 -15.35 14.32
N GLU A 79 6.47 -16.57 14.66
CA GLU A 79 6.07 -17.80 13.93
C GLU A 79 4.60 -18.15 14.12
N ASP A 80 4.09 -18.04 15.34
CA ASP A 80 2.70 -18.43 15.63
C ASP A 80 1.74 -17.43 14.96
N GLY A 81 2.05 -16.14 15.08
CA GLY A 81 1.31 -15.09 14.38
C GLY A 81 1.36 -15.23 12.86
N PHE A 82 2.53 -15.54 12.33
CA PHE A 82 2.68 -15.77 10.88
C PHE A 82 1.83 -16.96 10.37
N GLN A 83 1.69 -18.04 11.14
CA GLN A 83 0.80 -19.14 10.74
C GLN A 83 -0.68 -18.73 10.68
N GLU A 84 -1.13 -17.84 11.57
CA GLU A 84 -2.48 -17.28 11.51
C GLU A 84 -2.64 -16.37 10.28
N ASP A 85 -1.61 -15.56 9.97
CA ASP A 85 -1.58 -14.66 8.82
C ASP A 85 -1.62 -15.42 7.49
N LEU A 86 -0.96 -16.59 7.40
CA LEU A 86 -1.08 -17.48 6.24
C LEU A 86 -2.52 -17.96 6.03
N GLY A 87 -3.28 -18.21 7.11
CA GLY A 87 -4.71 -18.53 7.02
C GLY A 87 -5.56 -17.34 6.53
N ALA A 88 -5.15 -16.11 6.83
CA ALA A 88 -5.76 -14.91 6.27
C ALA A 88 -5.40 -14.73 4.79
N LEU A 89 -4.14 -15.00 4.43
CA LEU A 89 -3.65 -14.94 3.05
C LEU A 89 -4.47 -15.82 2.12
N ASP A 90 -4.79 -17.05 2.50
CA ASP A 90 -5.62 -17.95 1.70
C ASP A 90 -6.98 -17.32 1.34
N ARG A 91 -7.64 -16.67 2.29
CA ARG A 91 -8.94 -15.98 2.04
C ARG A 91 -8.78 -14.74 1.17
N THR A 92 -7.67 -14.05 1.33
CA THR A 92 -7.37 -12.81 0.59
C THR A 92 -7.11 -13.10 -0.88
N VAL A 93 -6.34 -14.14 -1.19
CA VAL A 93 -6.04 -14.53 -2.58
C VAL A 93 -7.29 -15.02 -3.33
N GLU A 94 -8.26 -15.63 -2.66
CA GLU A 94 -9.52 -16.09 -3.29
C GLU A 94 -10.27 -14.96 -4.01
N VAL A 95 -10.21 -13.73 -3.49
CA VAL A 95 -10.87 -12.57 -4.12
C VAL A 95 -10.22 -12.24 -5.46
N LEU A 96 -8.90 -12.23 -5.52
CA LEU A 96 -8.16 -11.97 -6.77
C LEU A 96 -8.35 -13.13 -7.78
N GLU A 97 -8.36 -14.37 -7.33
CA GLU A 97 -8.66 -15.52 -8.20
C GLU A 97 -10.06 -15.41 -8.81
N ALA A 98 -11.08 -15.08 -7.99
CA ALA A 98 -12.45 -14.88 -8.45
C ALA A 98 -12.59 -13.69 -9.42
N SER A 99 -11.67 -12.71 -9.33
CA SER A 99 -11.62 -11.53 -10.21
C SER A 99 -10.81 -11.77 -11.49
N GLY A 100 -10.17 -12.93 -11.64
CA GLY A 100 -9.40 -13.28 -12.83
C GLY A 100 -7.89 -13.03 -12.73
N GLY A 101 -7.38 -12.71 -11.56
CA GLY A 101 -5.96 -12.49 -11.28
C GLY A 101 -5.69 -11.16 -10.59
N GLY A 102 -4.41 -10.87 -10.37
CA GLY A 102 -3.95 -9.64 -9.72
C GLY A 102 -2.65 -9.86 -8.95
N ILE A 103 -2.30 -8.90 -8.12
CA ILE A 103 -1.10 -8.92 -7.30
C ILE A 103 -1.42 -8.86 -5.80
N VAL A 104 -0.73 -9.67 -5.01
CA VAL A 104 -0.79 -9.60 -3.55
C VAL A 104 0.38 -8.76 -3.04
N LEU A 105 0.08 -7.75 -2.25
CA LEU A 105 1.07 -6.87 -1.64
C LEU A 105 1.28 -7.33 -0.20
N LEU A 106 2.47 -7.87 0.07
CA LEU A 106 2.87 -8.34 1.39
C LEU A 106 3.71 -7.28 2.08
N ALA A 107 3.37 -6.92 3.29
CA ALA A 107 4.14 -6.02 4.15
C ALA A 107 4.49 -6.70 5.47
N ASP A 108 5.46 -6.16 6.19
CA ASP A 108 5.60 -6.47 7.61
C ASP A 108 4.49 -5.79 8.42
N MET A 109 4.10 -6.37 9.54
CA MET A 109 3.08 -5.81 10.42
C MET A 109 3.59 -4.55 11.12
N GLU A 110 2.77 -3.51 11.16
CA GLU A 110 3.04 -2.32 11.95
C GLU A 110 3.13 -2.64 13.45
N THR A 111 4.02 -1.96 14.15
CA THR A 111 4.14 -2.08 15.60
C THR A 111 4.21 -0.70 16.26
N PRO A 112 3.70 -0.56 17.51
CA PRO A 112 3.79 0.72 18.23
C PRO A 112 5.24 1.18 18.46
N GLU A 113 6.20 0.25 18.51
CA GLU A 113 7.62 0.58 18.61
C GLU A 113 8.12 1.21 17.33
N ARG A 114 7.77 0.61 16.17
CA ARG A 114 8.16 1.13 14.86
C ARG A 114 7.40 2.40 14.49
N ALA A 115 6.15 2.58 14.93
CA ALA A 115 5.41 3.84 14.75
C ALA A 115 6.15 5.02 15.41
N ARG A 116 6.71 4.82 16.62
CA ARG A 116 7.56 5.82 17.29
C ARG A 116 8.93 6.00 16.63
N ALA A 117 9.42 5.02 15.90
CA ALA A 117 10.71 5.07 15.23
C ALA A 117 10.63 5.64 13.81
N ALA A 118 9.46 5.66 13.20
CA ALA A 118 9.24 6.11 11.83
C ALA A 118 9.81 7.52 11.57
N GLY A 119 10.24 7.75 10.33
CA GLY A 119 10.82 9.02 9.91
C GLY A 119 12.24 9.31 10.45
N SER A 120 12.84 8.46 11.29
CA SER A 120 14.18 8.68 11.87
C SER A 120 15.10 7.48 11.73
N GLU A 121 16.20 7.64 11.00
CA GLU A 121 17.18 6.57 10.82
C GLU A 121 17.77 6.07 12.16
N GLU A 122 18.06 6.97 13.10
CA GLU A 122 18.61 6.60 14.41
C GLU A 122 17.65 5.73 15.21
N ARG A 123 16.37 6.13 15.30
CA ARG A 123 15.34 5.37 16.02
C ARG A 123 15.04 4.02 15.35
N ARG A 124 14.98 3.96 14.01
CA ARG A 124 14.81 2.72 13.26
C ARG A 124 15.96 1.74 13.48
N ARG A 125 17.21 2.22 13.49
CA ARG A 125 18.36 1.36 13.80
C ARG A 125 18.31 0.79 15.20
N ALA A 126 17.80 1.54 16.19
CA ALA A 126 17.69 1.07 17.57
C ALA A 126 16.61 -0.01 17.75
N THR A 127 15.62 -0.07 16.88
CA THR A 127 14.47 -0.98 16.96
C THR A 127 14.43 -1.99 15.80
N GLY A 128 15.39 -1.96 14.89
CA GLY A 128 15.44 -2.83 13.71
C GLY A 128 15.80 -4.27 14.02
N TRP A 129 15.41 -5.18 13.15
CA TRP A 129 15.85 -6.57 13.23
C TRP A 129 17.32 -6.72 12.93
N GLU A 130 17.98 -7.63 13.65
CA GLU A 130 19.38 -7.98 13.48
C GLU A 130 19.59 -9.50 13.45
N GLY A 131 20.72 -9.92 12.87
CA GLY A 131 21.18 -11.31 12.86
C GLY A 131 20.12 -12.29 12.34
N ASP A 132 19.92 -13.38 13.07
CA ASP A 132 19.00 -14.48 12.71
C ASP A 132 17.52 -14.03 12.58
N THR A 133 17.13 -12.89 13.17
CA THR A 133 15.74 -12.41 13.04
C THR A 133 15.46 -11.95 11.60
N VAL A 134 16.43 -11.29 10.96
CA VAL A 134 16.32 -10.89 9.55
C VAL A 134 16.16 -12.12 8.65
N ASP A 135 16.96 -13.16 8.90
CA ASP A 135 16.93 -14.38 8.07
C ASP A 135 15.60 -15.13 8.25
N ARG A 136 15.09 -15.25 9.49
CA ARG A 136 13.76 -15.85 9.73
C ARG A 136 12.61 -15.05 9.15
N ALA A 137 12.66 -13.72 9.22
CA ALA A 137 11.65 -12.86 8.61
C ALA A 137 11.64 -13.03 7.07
N ALA A 138 12.82 -13.07 6.45
CA ALA A 138 12.95 -13.31 5.01
C ALA A 138 12.48 -14.72 4.61
N GLU A 139 12.77 -15.76 5.39
CA GLU A 139 12.26 -17.12 5.16
C GLU A 139 10.72 -17.16 5.20
N ARG A 140 10.09 -16.46 6.15
CA ARG A 140 8.62 -16.37 6.22
C ARG A 140 8.05 -15.60 5.05
N LEU A 141 8.65 -14.47 4.69
CA LEU A 141 8.25 -13.71 3.50
C LEU A 141 8.35 -14.55 2.22
N GLN A 142 9.42 -15.35 2.06
CA GLN A 142 9.54 -16.27 0.93
C GLN A 142 8.46 -17.35 0.95
N ARG A 143 8.15 -17.92 2.11
CA ARG A 143 7.06 -18.92 2.25
C ARG A 143 5.71 -18.33 1.82
N ALA A 144 5.36 -17.11 2.26
CA ALA A 144 4.13 -16.43 1.83
C ALA A 144 4.16 -16.14 0.32
N THR A 145 5.32 -15.73 -0.22
CA THR A 145 5.54 -15.54 -1.67
C THR A 145 5.25 -16.81 -2.44
N ASP A 146 5.76 -17.95 -1.99
CA ASP A 146 5.57 -19.26 -2.65
C ASP A 146 4.10 -19.70 -2.59
N VAL A 147 3.39 -19.43 -1.51
CA VAL A 147 1.93 -19.70 -1.38
C VAL A 147 1.16 -18.90 -2.45
N VAL A 148 1.40 -17.60 -2.56
CA VAL A 148 0.70 -16.74 -3.55
C VAL A 148 1.01 -17.19 -4.98
N ARG A 149 2.28 -17.43 -5.31
CA ARG A 149 2.69 -17.90 -6.64
C ARG A 149 2.14 -19.28 -6.97
N GLY A 150 2.04 -20.17 -5.98
CA GLY A 150 1.40 -21.47 -6.12
C GLY A 150 -0.08 -21.40 -6.53
N ARG A 151 -0.73 -20.27 -6.30
CA ARG A 151 -2.10 -19.93 -6.71
C ARG A 151 -2.16 -19.25 -8.08
N GLY A 152 -1.01 -19.01 -8.73
CA GLY A 152 -0.92 -18.36 -10.05
C GLY A 152 -1.09 -16.84 -10.02
N LEU A 153 -0.92 -16.19 -8.86
CA LEU A 153 -0.98 -14.76 -8.68
C LEU A 153 0.42 -14.14 -8.60
N ASP A 154 0.52 -12.86 -8.95
CA ASP A 154 1.72 -12.07 -8.70
C ASP A 154 1.80 -11.65 -7.22
N VAL A 155 3.03 -11.36 -6.77
CA VAL A 155 3.28 -10.96 -5.38
C VAL A 155 4.42 -9.95 -5.31
N ALA A 156 4.27 -8.95 -4.46
CA ALA A 156 5.29 -7.94 -4.22
C ALA A 156 5.41 -7.59 -2.74
N LEU A 157 6.64 -7.33 -2.30
CA LEU A 157 6.91 -6.72 -1.01
C LEU A 157 6.50 -5.24 -1.08
N HIS A 158 5.74 -4.79 -0.12
CA HIS A 158 5.36 -3.40 0.07
C HIS A 158 6.06 -2.85 1.33
N PRO A 159 7.21 -2.17 1.20
CA PRO A 159 7.84 -1.50 2.32
C PRO A 159 6.90 -0.43 2.89
N HIS A 160 6.68 -0.47 4.22
CA HIS A 160 5.64 0.35 4.84
C HIS A 160 6.16 1.08 6.08
N ALA A 161 5.75 2.33 6.27
CA ALA A 161 6.07 3.09 7.48
C ALA A 161 5.56 2.37 8.74
N ALA A 162 6.23 2.58 9.86
CA ALA A 162 5.92 1.94 11.15
C ALA A 162 6.12 0.42 11.19
N THR A 163 6.86 -0.17 10.23
CA THR A 163 7.23 -1.58 10.18
C THR A 163 8.75 -1.78 10.28
N HIS A 164 9.22 -3.02 10.36
CA HIS A 164 10.65 -3.34 10.31
C HIS A 164 11.20 -3.43 8.87
N VAL A 165 10.35 -3.18 7.88
CA VAL A 165 10.72 -3.07 6.46
C VAL A 165 10.22 -1.73 5.93
N GLU A 166 10.76 -0.63 6.47
CA GLU A 166 10.40 0.75 6.15
C GLU A 166 11.47 1.44 5.29
N SER A 167 12.72 1.35 5.71
CA SER A 167 13.83 2.04 5.03
C SER A 167 14.35 1.23 3.83
N GLU A 168 15.08 1.94 2.95
CA GLU A 168 15.79 1.33 1.83
C GLU A 168 16.69 0.17 2.26
N ALA A 169 17.47 0.33 3.32
CA ALA A 169 18.37 -0.69 3.82
C ALA A 169 17.64 -1.92 4.41
N GLU A 170 16.49 -1.72 5.04
CA GLU A 170 15.64 -2.81 5.53
C GLU A 170 14.99 -3.55 4.37
N THR A 171 14.52 -2.84 3.36
CA THR A 171 13.97 -3.40 2.13
C THR A 171 15.01 -4.22 1.35
N ASP A 172 16.21 -3.67 1.17
CA ASP A 172 17.31 -4.36 0.48
C ASP A 172 17.62 -5.69 1.15
N ARG A 173 17.65 -5.75 2.48
CA ARG A 173 17.89 -7.01 3.22
C ARG A 173 16.85 -8.09 2.94
N MET A 174 15.58 -7.71 2.72
CA MET A 174 14.53 -8.66 2.33
C MET A 174 14.68 -9.08 0.87
N LEU A 175 14.93 -8.14 -0.05
CA LEU A 175 15.09 -8.42 -1.48
C LEU A 175 16.32 -9.27 -1.80
N GLU A 176 17.41 -9.13 -1.02
CA GLU A 176 18.62 -9.96 -1.15
C GLU A 176 18.40 -11.42 -0.78
N ARG A 177 17.42 -11.70 0.10
CA ARG A 177 17.13 -13.02 0.69
C ARG A 177 15.93 -13.70 0.09
N THR A 178 15.16 -12.99 -0.73
CA THR A 178 13.93 -13.49 -1.35
C THR A 178 13.91 -13.18 -2.84
N ASP A 179 13.06 -13.87 -3.57
CA ASP A 179 12.82 -13.57 -4.98
C ASP A 179 11.51 -12.79 -5.23
N ILE A 180 10.88 -12.28 -4.15
CA ILE A 180 9.63 -11.50 -4.20
C ILE A 180 9.76 -10.28 -5.12
N GLY A 181 8.67 -9.89 -5.79
CA GLY A 181 8.56 -8.61 -6.50
C GLY A 181 8.60 -7.42 -5.53
N LEU A 182 8.52 -6.22 -6.07
CA LEU A 182 8.55 -4.98 -5.29
C LEU A 182 7.36 -4.09 -5.67
N CYS A 183 6.62 -3.63 -4.68
CA CYS A 183 5.74 -2.48 -4.76
C CYS A 183 6.50 -1.25 -4.25
N VAL A 184 6.65 -0.23 -5.08
CA VAL A 184 7.22 1.05 -4.65
C VAL A 184 6.08 1.98 -4.29
N ASP A 185 5.97 2.28 -3.00
CA ASP A 185 5.11 3.35 -2.49
C ASP A 185 5.92 4.62 -2.31
N THR A 186 5.60 5.67 -3.06
CA THR A 186 6.39 6.90 -3.07
C THR A 186 6.35 7.64 -1.74
N GLY A 187 5.24 7.58 -1.00
CA GLY A 187 5.09 8.25 0.30
C GLY A 187 5.79 7.48 1.42
N HIS A 188 5.58 6.16 1.52
CA HIS A 188 6.26 5.34 2.52
C HIS A 188 7.78 5.36 2.33
N MET A 189 8.27 5.39 1.09
CA MET A 189 9.69 5.54 0.80
C MET A 189 10.25 6.86 1.37
N ILE A 190 9.55 7.99 1.19
CA ILE A 190 9.96 9.29 1.74
C ILE A 190 9.94 9.27 3.27
N VAL A 191 8.93 8.68 3.91
CA VAL A 191 8.90 8.49 5.37
C VAL A 191 10.08 7.64 5.83
N GLY A 192 10.39 6.57 5.10
CA GLY A 192 11.58 5.72 5.31
C GLY A 192 12.92 6.40 5.02
N GLY A 193 12.93 7.65 4.56
CA GLY A 193 14.14 8.42 4.27
C GLY A 193 14.81 8.06 2.94
N ALA A 194 14.10 7.36 2.04
CA ALA A 194 14.59 6.97 0.72
C ALA A 194 14.12 7.93 -0.38
N ASP A 195 14.89 8.03 -1.44
CA ASP A 195 14.48 8.66 -2.70
C ASP A 195 13.74 7.63 -3.57
N PRO A 196 12.42 7.75 -3.77
CA PRO A 196 11.65 6.76 -4.54
C PRO A 196 12.10 6.68 -6.00
N VAL A 197 12.63 7.76 -6.59
CA VAL A 197 13.13 7.79 -7.97
C VAL A 197 14.40 6.96 -8.10
N ALA A 198 15.37 7.18 -7.22
CA ALA A 198 16.61 6.42 -7.19
C ALA A 198 16.37 4.94 -6.86
N PHE A 199 15.46 4.69 -5.90
CA PHE A 199 15.12 3.34 -5.45
C PHE A 199 14.45 2.53 -6.57
N ALA A 200 13.46 3.08 -7.26
CA ALA A 200 12.79 2.41 -8.37
C ALA A 200 13.74 2.07 -9.53
N ARG A 201 14.68 2.98 -9.86
CA ARG A 201 15.73 2.71 -10.87
C ARG A 201 16.61 1.54 -10.46
N ARG A 202 17.04 1.49 -9.19
CA ARG A 202 17.94 0.44 -8.70
C ARG A 202 17.26 -0.94 -8.70
N HIS A 203 15.97 -0.97 -8.42
CA HIS A 203 15.19 -2.20 -8.31
C HIS A 203 14.23 -2.44 -9.49
N ALA A 204 14.51 -1.86 -10.67
CA ALA A 204 13.64 -1.91 -11.83
C ALA A 204 13.18 -3.33 -12.22
N GLU A 205 14.08 -4.33 -12.10
CA GLU A 205 13.78 -5.74 -12.43
C GLU A 205 12.79 -6.39 -11.45
N ARG A 206 12.70 -5.83 -10.23
CA ARG A 206 11.78 -6.31 -9.18
C ARG A 206 10.45 -5.56 -9.18
N LEU A 207 10.36 -4.38 -9.81
CA LEU A 207 9.16 -3.54 -9.80
C LEU A 207 7.97 -4.27 -10.43
N ARG A 208 6.87 -4.38 -9.67
CA ARG A 208 5.62 -5.05 -10.10
C ARG A 208 4.40 -4.17 -9.89
N HIS A 209 4.43 -3.29 -8.89
CA HIS A 209 3.30 -2.45 -8.52
C HIS A 209 3.80 -1.10 -8.00
N VAL A 210 2.93 -0.09 -8.04
CA VAL A 210 3.28 1.26 -7.59
C VAL A 210 2.12 1.87 -6.82
N HIS A 211 2.39 2.38 -5.63
CA HIS A 211 1.53 3.31 -4.93
C HIS A 211 2.08 4.73 -5.05
N LEU A 212 1.24 5.62 -5.55
CA LEU A 212 1.54 7.05 -5.59
C LEU A 212 0.94 7.70 -4.36
N LYS A 213 1.78 8.32 -3.55
CA LYS A 213 1.41 8.96 -2.29
C LYS A 213 2.28 10.19 -2.09
N ASP A 214 1.70 11.32 -1.71
CA ASP A 214 2.45 12.55 -1.41
C ASP A 214 2.49 12.78 0.10
N VAL A 215 3.54 13.43 0.58
CA VAL A 215 3.84 13.58 2.01
C VAL A 215 3.99 15.05 2.36
N ASP A 216 3.27 15.51 3.37
CA ASP A 216 3.39 16.85 3.92
C ASP A 216 4.76 17.04 4.57
N GLY A 217 5.53 18.03 4.08
CA GLY A 217 6.91 18.25 4.51
C GLY A 217 7.04 18.78 5.95
N GLU A 218 6.04 19.50 6.47
CA GLU A 218 6.04 19.99 7.85
C GLU A 218 5.76 18.84 8.82
N LEU A 219 4.76 18.01 8.53
CA LEU A 219 4.47 16.82 9.33
C LEU A 219 5.59 15.79 9.26
N LEU A 220 6.23 15.61 8.11
CA LEU A 220 7.42 14.77 7.98
C LEU A 220 8.57 15.27 8.88
N ALA A 221 8.80 16.58 8.95
CA ALA A 221 9.84 17.15 9.82
C ALA A 221 9.49 16.91 11.31
N ARG A 222 8.23 17.06 11.72
CA ARG A 222 7.76 16.78 13.09
C ARG A 222 7.90 15.29 13.44
N LEU A 223 7.55 14.40 12.52
CA LEU A 223 7.76 12.95 12.66
C LEU A 223 9.26 12.61 12.80
N SER A 224 10.10 13.18 11.94
CA SER A 224 11.54 12.93 11.95
C SER A 224 12.21 13.41 13.23
N SER A 225 11.75 14.54 13.79
CA SER A 225 12.26 15.07 15.08
C SER A 225 11.73 14.29 16.31
N GLY A 226 10.68 13.47 16.14
CA GLY A 226 10.01 12.77 17.24
C GLY A 226 9.04 13.65 18.02
N GLU A 227 8.61 14.78 17.48
CA GLU A 227 7.55 15.60 18.05
C GLU A 227 6.19 14.90 17.98
N VAL A 228 5.98 14.12 16.93
CA VAL A 228 4.84 13.21 16.75
C VAL A 228 5.38 11.84 16.34
N ASP A 229 4.62 10.78 16.62
CA ASP A 229 4.85 9.46 16.02
C ASP A 229 3.94 9.23 14.79
N MET A 230 4.03 8.04 14.18
CA MET A 230 3.26 7.76 12.96
C MET A 230 1.76 7.67 13.24
N ASP A 231 1.36 7.13 14.40
CA ASP A 231 -0.04 7.03 14.83
C ASP A 231 -0.68 8.42 15.01
N GLU A 232 0.13 9.42 15.38
CA GLU A 232 -0.29 10.82 15.50
C GLU A 232 -0.23 11.56 14.16
N ALA A 233 0.81 11.32 13.35
CA ALA A 233 1.04 12.01 12.08
C ALA A 233 -0.02 11.64 11.01
N TRP A 234 -0.47 10.39 10.99
CA TRP A 234 -1.46 9.92 10.03
C TRP A 234 -2.79 10.68 10.15
N PRO A 235 -3.48 10.73 11.32
CA PRO A 235 -4.71 11.51 11.44
C PRO A 235 -4.53 13.02 11.26
N LEU A 236 -3.31 13.55 11.44
CA LEU A 236 -2.99 14.94 11.12
C LEU A 236 -2.85 15.20 9.60
N GLY A 237 -2.83 14.16 8.77
CA GLY A 237 -2.80 14.25 7.32
C GLY A 237 -1.39 14.28 6.73
N ILE A 238 -0.47 13.49 7.28
CA ILE A 238 0.89 13.37 6.72
C ILE A 238 0.87 12.95 5.25
N PHE A 239 -0.10 12.12 4.84
CA PHE A 239 -0.36 11.84 3.43
C PHE A 239 -1.31 12.89 2.86
N CYS A 240 -0.76 13.79 2.05
CA CYS A 240 -1.45 14.98 1.58
C CYS A 240 -1.90 14.88 0.11
N GLU A 241 -2.58 15.90 -0.36
CA GLU A 241 -3.00 16.00 -1.76
C GLU A 241 -1.79 16.17 -2.68
N PHE A 242 -1.78 15.50 -3.83
CA PHE A 242 -0.67 15.47 -4.76
C PHE A 242 -0.25 16.86 -5.24
N GLY A 243 1.06 17.14 -5.13
CA GLY A 243 1.68 18.42 -5.43
C GLY A 243 1.60 19.45 -4.29
N ALA A 244 1.01 19.08 -3.15
CA ALA A 244 1.09 19.88 -1.92
C ALA A 244 2.26 19.44 -1.01
N GLY A 245 2.78 18.23 -1.23
CA GLY A 245 3.85 17.63 -0.43
C GLY A 245 5.23 17.73 -1.07
N VAL A 246 6.12 16.88 -0.58
CA VAL A 246 7.54 16.89 -0.95
C VAL A 246 7.97 15.75 -1.88
N VAL A 247 7.06 14.84 -2.22
CA VAL A 247 7.37 13.67 -3.03
C VAL A 247 7.54 14.05 -4.50
N PRO A 248 8.62 13.65 -5.19
CA PRO A 248 8.86 13.99 -6.60
C PRO A 248 8.04 13.10 -7.56
N ILE A 249 6.70 13.05 -7.40
CA ILE A 249 5.81 12.12 -8.13
C ILE A 249 5.92 12.32 -9.65
N ALA A 250 6.01 13.55 -10.13
CA ALA A 250 6.15 13.83 -11.56
C ALA A 250 7.44 13.23 -12.14
N GLU A 251 8.57 13.34 -11.41
CA GLU A 251 9.84 12.73 -11.80
C GLU A 251 9.77 11.21 -11.74
N PHE A 252 9.15 10.67 -10.70
CA PHE A 252 8.94 9.23 -10.55
C PHE A 252 8.11 8.66 -11.72
N LEU A 253 7.02 9.29 -12.09
CA LEU A 253 6.17 8.89 -13.22
C LEU A 253 6.87 9.04 -14.58
N ALA A 254 7.91 9.86 -14.69
CA ALA A 254 8.69 10.01 -15.92
C ALA A 254 9.72 8.89 -16.12
N LEU A 255 9.96 8.04 -15.11
CA LEU A 255 10.90 6.93 -15.20
C LEU A 255 10.50 5.91 -16.28
N PRO A 256 11.42 5.49 -17.16
CA PRO A 256 11.14 4.44 -18.14
C PRO A 256 10.64 3.14 -17.50
N GLU A 257 11.16 2.78 -16.33
CA GLU A 257 10.81 1.59 -15.55
C GLU A 257 9.34 1.63 -15.10
N VAL A 258 8.88 2.80 -14.64
CA VAL A 258 7.49 3.03 -14.25
C VAL A 258 6.59 3.12 -15.50
N ARG A 259 7.04 3.81 -16.54
CA ARG A 259 6.29 3.94 -17.82
C ARG A 259 6.07 2.61 -18.54
N SER A 260 6.97 1.66 -18.37
CA SER A 260 6.90 0.32 -18.98
C SER A 260 6.29 -0.75 -18.06
N LEU A 261 5.85 -0.37 -16.86
CA LEU A 261 5.25 -1.31 -15.91
C LEU A 261 4.02 -1.99 -16.52
N ASP A 262 4.01 -3.31 -16.52
CA ASP A 262 2.82 -4.12 -16.83
C ASP A 262 2.01 -4.36 -15.55
N GLY A 263 1.47 -3.28 -15.00
CA GLY A 263 0.77 -3.24 -13.73
C GLY A 263 -0.04 -1.96 -13.60
N TYR A 264 -0.35 -1.61 -12.37
CA TYR A 264 -1.09 -0.41 -12.03
C TYR A 264 -0.24 0.55 -11.21
N CYS A 265 -0.47 1.85 -11.42
CA CYS A 265 -0.11 2.88 -10.45
C CYS A 265 -1.38 3.26 -9.68
N VAL A 266 -1.39 2.96 -8.40
CA VAL A 266 -2.52 3.21 -7.51
C VAL A 266 -2.39 4.61 -6.93
N ILE A 267 -3.42 5.40 -7.03
CA ILE A 267 -3.50 6.75 -6.45
C ILE A 267 -4.00 6.59 -5.01
N GLU A 268 -3.16 6.96 -4.06
CA GLU A 268 -3.47 6.86 -2.63
C GLU A 268 -3.24 8.18 -1.89
N GLN A 269 -4.16 8.45 -1.00
CA GLN A 269 -4.02 9.45 0.04
C GLN A 269 -4.65 8.86 1.29
N ASP A 270 -3.84 8.20 2.13
CA ASP A 270 -4.35 7.43 3.26
C ASP A 270 -5.08 8.31 4.26
N ARG A 271 -6.26 7.87 4.65
CA ARG A 271 -7.10 8.52 5.65
C ARG A 271 -7.49 7.54 6.75
N VAL A 272 -7.39 8.00 7.99
CA VAL A 272 -7.67 7.14 9.16
C VAL A 272 -9.14 6.78 9.26
N ALA A 273 -10.03 7.75 9.01
CA ALA A 273 -11.46 7.52 9.07
C ALA A 273 -12.18 8.53 8.16
N VAL A 274 -13.09 8.01 7.35
CA VAL A 274 -13.98 8.78 6.49
C VAL A 274 -15.39 8.23 6.68
N THR A 275 -16.36 9.13 6.81
CA THR A 275 -17.78 8.79 6.88
C THR A 275 -18.45 9.10 5.53
N VAL A 276 -19.71 8.67 5.39
CA VAL A 276 -20.50 9.03 4.21
C VAL A 276 -20.64 10.56 4.06
N ASP A 277 -20.66 11.29 5.15
CA ASP A 277 -20.78 12.77 5.15
C ASP A 277 -19.49 13.45 4.62
N ASP A 278 -18.33 12.81 4.77
CA ASP A 278 -17.03 13.31 4.30
C ASP A 278 -16.78 13.01 2.80
N MET A 279 -17.55 12.11 2.21
CA MET A 279 -17.35 11.67 0.82
C MET A 279 -17.25 12.80 -0.20
N PRO A 280 -18.02 13.91 -0.15
CA PRO A 280 -17.87 14.98 -1.13
C PRO A 280 -16.47 15.62 -1.12
N VAL A 281 -15.86 15.76 0.06
CA VAL A 281 -14.52 16.34 0.24
C VAL A 281 -13.45 15.35 -0.24
N VAL A 282 -13.58 14.08 0.16
CA VAL A 282 -12.65 13.01 -0.24
C VAL A 282 -12.68 12.83 -1.75
N ARG A 283 -13.87 12.75 -2.34
CA ARG A 283 -14.06 12.67 -3.78
C ARG A 283 -13.37 13.81 -4.52
N ALA A 284 -13.60 15.06 -4.09
CA ALA A 284 -13.00 16.22 -4.74
C ALA A 284 -11.46 16.20 -4.65
N SER A 285 -10.90 15.72 -3.54
CA SER A 285 -9.46 15.54 -3.37
C SER A 285 -8.91 14.45 -4.30
N ASP A 286 -9.57 13.29 -4.36
CA ASP A 286 -9.14 12.18 -5.22
C ASP A 286 -9.26 12.54 -6.72
N GLU A 287 -10.31 13.25 -7.13
CA GLU A 287 -10.44 13.81 -8.50
C GLU A 287 -9.27 14.74 -8.85
N ARG A 288 -8.81 15.59 -7.90
CA ARG A 288 -7.64 16.44 -8.10
C ARG A 288 -6.35 15.63 -8.19
N ASN A 289 -6.16 14.65 -7.32
CA ASN A 289 -5.00 13.76 -7.36
C ASN A 289 -4.92 13.03 -8.72
N ARG A 290 -6.03 12.45 -9.17
CA ARG A 290 -6.11 11.78 -10.47
C ARG A 290 -5.82 12.72 -11.63
N SER A 291 -6.41 13.91 -11.63
CA SER A 291 -6.16 14.94 -12.67
C SER A 291 -4.69 15.36 -12.70
N ARG A 292 -4.07 15.51 -11.53
CA ARG A 292 -2.66 15.86 -11.40
C ARG A 292 -1.75 14.76 -11.99
N VAL A 293 -2.04 13.51 -11.71
CA VAL A 293 -1.30 12.37 -12.29
C VAL A 293 -1.45 12.36 -13.81
N GLN A 294 -2.65 12.59 -14.32
CA GLN A 294 -2.88 12.67 -15.78
C GLN A 294 -2.10 13.82 -16.43
N GLU A 295 -2.03 14.99 -15.80
CA GLU A 295 -1.20 16.11 -16.25
C GLU A 295 0.28 15.74 -16.31
N TRP A 296 0.81 15.03 -15.31
CA TRP A 296 2.22 14.59 -15.26
C TRP A 296 2.54 13.48 -16.27
N LEU A 297 1.55 12.72 -16.67
CA LEU A 297 1.72 11.67 -17.68
C LEU A 297 1.71 12.22 -19.13
N GLY A 298 1.13 13.38 -19.36
CA GLY A 298 1.07 14.09 -20.65
C GLY A 298 -0.07 13.63 -21.51
#